data_f9ffba138de6a8fd9e7da6234d014047
#
_entry.id   f9ffba138de6a8fd9e7da6234d014047
#
_cell.length_a   1.000
_cell.length_b   1.000
_cell.length_c   1.000
_cell.angle_alpha   90.00
_cell.angle_beta   90.00
_cell.angle_gamma   90.00
#
_symmetry.space_group_name_H-M   'P 1'
#
loop_
_entity.id
_entity.type
_entity.pdbx_description
1 polymer ?
#
loop_
_entity_poly.entity_id
_entity_poly.type
_entity_poly.pdbx_seq_one_letter_code
_entity_poly.pdbx_strand_id
1 'polypeptide(L)'
;MKNRIMKVIQENKSLSGYKIEVSVSSDQIVTLTGQVDEWQQVVDCGHLAAKVKGVRNIVNDLTAKGIVIPKRDRSEEIQQAIDKGKETTSDIVIIGAGVIGCAIARELAKYQLKTIVVEKNSDVAEEATKANNGNIHPGVLAKPGSLKAELNLKGNQMYTQLSKDLNFELQRPGSLNVIYKKGEWRKMKALQVMKKTGLGHLVPQMRQVMKVPGLKWLTSQEVKQMEPHLKGDPIGGFWMTTMGLVEPYEVCIALAENAVENGTDFRLNTEVLDILVENGRTVGVVTNQGVIRSEIVINAAGVYSDTIAEMANDRFFTIHPRRGAIAIIDKRVNFWYEYLKR
;
A
#
# COMPACT_ATOMS: atom_id res chain seq x y z
N MET A 1 -5.05 10.94 25.33
CA MET A 1 -5.33 10.25 24.07
C MET A 1 -6.45 9.24 24.25
N LYS A 2 -6.37 8.29 25.16
CA LYS A 2 -7.36 7.24 25.44
C LYS A 2 -8.80 7.79 25.49
N ASN A 3 -9.09 8.81 26.30
CA ASN A 3 -10.44 9.38 26.45
C ASN A 3 -11.00 9.97 25.13
N ARG A 4 -10.14 10.56 24.27
CA ARG A 4 -10.56 11.06 22.97
C ARG A 4 -10.93 9.93 22.00
N ILE A 5 -10.18 8.82 22.04
CA ILE A 5 -10.47 7.63 21.22
C ILE A 5 -11.78 7.00 21.69
N MET A 6 -11.94 6.77 22.99
CA MET A 6 -13.18 6.24 23.57
C MET A 6 -14.40 7.10 23.21
N LYS A 7 -14.27 8.42 23.29
CA LYS A 7 -15.34 9.35 22.90
C LYS A 7 -15.75 9.17 21.44
N VAL A 8 -14.80 9.15 20.51
CA VAL A 8 -15.08 9.00 19.07
C VAL A 8 -15.73 7.64 18.76
N ILE A 9 -15.31 6.57 19.45
CA ILE A 9 -15.93 5.24 19.32
C ILE A 9 -17.37 5.25 19.86
N GLN A 10 -17.60 5.83 21.04
CA GLN A 10 -18.93 5.91 21.68
C GLN A 10 -19.92 6.80 20.92
N GLU A 11 -19.44 7.85 20.24
CA GLU A 11 -20.26 8.72 19.40
C GLU A 11 -20.66 8.07 18.08
N ASN A 12 -20.02 6.98 17.69
CA ASN A 12 -20.35 6.24 16.47
C ASN A 12 -21.55 5.30 16.73
N LYS A 13 -22.64 5.49 15.99
CA LYS A 13 -23.91 4.77 16.18
C LYS A 13 -23.79 3.24 16.07
N SER A 14 -22.85 2.75 15.23
CA SER A 14 -22.64 1.30 15.05
C SER A 14 -21.74 0.68 16.12
N LEU A 15 -21.08 1.49 16.97
CA LEU A 15 -20.11 1.04 17.96
C LEU A 15 -20.48 1.41 19.40
N SER A 16 -21.42 2.33 19.60
CA SER A 16 -21.76 2.92 20.92
C SER A 16 -22.27 1.90 21.94
N GLY A 17 -22.81 0.76 21.50
CA GLY A 17 -23.35 -0.30 22.37
C GLY A 17 -22.33 -1.34 22.85
N TYR A 18 -21.09 -1.29 22.34
CA TYR A 18 -20.10 -2.33 22.63
C TYR A 18 -19.11 -1.91 23.71
N LYS A 19 -18.70 -2.89 24.52
CA LYS A 19 -17.62 -2.70 25.49
C LYS A 19 -16.28 -2.88 24.78
N ILE A 20 -15.70 -1.76 24.33
CA ILE A 20 -14.41 -1.70 23.67
C ILE A 20 -13.40 -1.10 24.64
N GLU A 21 -12.34 -1.82 24.90
CA GLU A 21 -11.23 -1.37 25.72
C GLU A 21 -10.15 -0.73 24.85
N VAL A 22 -9.57 0.35 25.34
CA VAL A 22 -8.53 1.11 24.65
C VAL A 22 -7.33 1.23 25.58
N SER A 23 -6.19 0.77 25.14
CA SER A 23 -4.90 1.06 25.77
C SER A 23 -4.02 1.89 24.83
N VAL A 24 -3.08 2.64 25.39
CA VAL A 24 -2.18 3.50 24.61
C VAL A 24 -0.79 3.37 25.21
N SER A 25 0.19 2.97 24.38
CA SER A 25 1.59 2.88 24.79
C SER A 25 2.28 4.25 24.84
N SER A 26 3.51 4.29 25.42
CA SER A 26 4.39 5.46 25.37
C SER A 26 4.65 5.95 23.94
N ASP A 27 4.75 5.03 22.99
CA ASP A 27 5.02 5.30 21.57
C ASP A 27 3.77 5.67 20.76
N GLN A 28 2.65 5.93 21.46
CA GLN A 28 1.38 6.32 20.84
C GLN A 28 0.75 5.23 19.96
N ILE A 29 1.08 3.97 20.22
CA ILE A 29 0.41 2.82 19.65
C ILE A 29 -0.85 2.55 20.47
N VAL A 30 -1.96 2.41 19.79
CA VAL A 30 -3.27 2.15 20.40
C VAL A 30 -3.64 0.70 20.21
N THR A 31 -3.95 0.00 21.30
CA THR A 31 -4.53 -1.35 21.23
C THR A 31 -6.02 -1.29 21.55
N LEU A 32 -6.82 -1.90 20.68
CA LEU A 32 -8.27 -2.03 20.80
C LEU A 32 -8.60 -3.48 21.08
N THR A 33 -9.34 -3.76 22.18
CA THR A 33 -9.78 -5.11 22.54
C THR A 33 -11.27 -5.12 22.86
N GLY A 34 -11.91 -6.26 22.66
CA GLY A 34 -13.35 -6.44 22.88
C GLY A 34 -13.99 -7.28 21.78
N GLN A 35 -15.33 -7.35 21.82
CA GLN A 35 -16.09 -8.10 20.83
C GLN A 35 -17.21 -7.23 20.26
N VAL A 36 -17.41 -7.32 18.95
CA VAL A 36 -18.49 -6.69 18.19
C VAL A 36 -19.28 -7.75 17.42
N ASP A 37 -20.41 -7.40 16.82
CA ASP A 37 -21.22 -8.37 16.08
C ASP A 37 -20.69 -8.65 14.66
N GLU A 38 -20.18 -7.62 13.97
CA GLU A 38 -19.80 -7.71 12.57
C GLU A 38 -18.33 -7.36 12.33
N TRP A 39 -17.71 -8.01 11.36
CA TRP A 39 -16.32 -7.72 10.96
C TRP A 39 -16.11 -6.28 10.50
N GLN A 40 -17.11 -5.68 9.83
CA GLN A 40 -17.02 -4.29 9.41
C GLN A 40 -16.84 -3.33 10.60
N GLN A 41 -17.46 -3.65 11.75
CA GLN A 41 -17.32 -2.86 12.97
C GLN A 41 -15.89 -2.93 13.55
N VAL A 42 -15.22 -4.09 13.43
CA VAL A 42 -13.79 -4.23 13.77
C VAL A 42 -12.95 -3.25 12.96
N VAL A 43 -13.15 -3.24 11.65
CA VAL A 43 -12.41 -2.38 10.72
C VAL A 43 -12.72 -0.90 10.97
N ASP A 44 -13.99 -0.55 11.14
CA ASP A 44 -14.43 0.84 11.35
C ASP A 44 -13.90 1.40 12.68
N CYS A 45 -13.86 0.60 13.73
CA CYS A 45 -13.30 0.98 15.02
C CYS A 45 -11.82 1.36 14.90
N GLY A 46 -11.03 0.52 14.22
CA GLY A 46 -9.63 0.81 13.93
C GLY A 46 -9.45 2.11 13.13
N HIS A 47 -10.26 2.33 12.10
CA HIS A 47 -10.22 3.54 11.29
C HIS A 47 -10.61 4.81 12.08
N LEU A 48 -11.58 4.71 12.98
CA LEU A 48 -11.98 5.83 13.84
C LEU A 48 -10.88 6.20 14.82
N ALA A 49 -10.29 5.20 15.48
CA ALA A 49 -9.17 5.41 16.40
C ALA A 49 -7.96 6.04 15.70
N ALA A 50 -7.62 5.58 14.47
CA ALA A 50 -6.51 6.11 13.68
C ALA A 50 -6.67 7.58 13.27
N LYS A 51 -7.90 8.11 13.23
CA LYS A 51 -8.16 9.54 12.91
C LYS A 51 -7.87 10.48 14.08
N VAL A 52 -7.73 9.96 15.31
CA VAL A 52 -7.50 10.79 16.50
C VAL A 52 -6.07 11.34 16.47
N LYS A 53 -5.95 12.67 16.55
CA LYS A 53 -4.66 13.36 16.50
C LYS A 53 -3.70 12.84 17.59
N GLY A 54 -2.53 12.41 17.16
CA GLY A 54 -1.46 11.90 18.01
C GLY A 54 -1.38 10.36 18.04
N VAL A 55 -2.33 9.63 17.46
CA VAL A 55 -2.23 8.19 17.25
C VAL A 55 -1.19 7.91 16.16
N ARG A 56 -0.21 7.07 16.47
CA ARG A 56 0.82 6.65 15.54
C ARG A 56 0.40 5.41 14.75
N ASN A 57 -0.02 4.37 15.45
CA ASN A 57 -0.49 3.12 14.88
C ASN A 57 -1.59 2.48 15.73
N ILE A 58 -2.28 1.50 15.16
CA ILE A 58 -3.36 0.74 15.81
C ILE A 58 -3.04 -0.75 15.76
N VAL A 59 -3.05 -1.37 16.92
CA VAL A 59 -3.19 -2.83 17.08
C VAL A 59 -4.66 -3.10 17.35
N ASN A 60 -5.32 -3.78 16.42
CA ASN A 60 -6.76 -4.02 16.50
C ASN A 60 -7.04 -5.48 16.81
N ASP A 61 -7.24 -5.78 18.08
CA ASP A 61 -7.54 -7.10 18.62
C ASP A 61 -9.04 -7.30 18.91
N LEU A 62 -9.88 -6.47 18.29
CA LEU A 62 -11.32 -6.68 18.33
C LEU A 62 -11.68 -7.97 17.60
N THR A 63 -12.62 -8.72 18.15
CA THR A 63 -13.19 -9.90 17.51
C THR A 63 -14.60 -9.62 17.03
N ALA A 64 -15.04 -10.30 15.97
CA ALA A 64 -16.43 -10.28 15.53
C ALA A 64 -17.11 -11.60 15.90
N LYS A 65 -18.37 -11.52 16.34
CA LYS A 65 -19.15 -12.67 16.78
C LYS A 65 -19.25 -13.74 15.67
N GLY A 66 -18.94 -14.97 16.01
CA GLY A 66 -19.01 -16.08 15.06
C GLY A 66 -17.88 -16.09 14.00
N ILE A 67 -16.94 -15.14 14.05
CA ILE A 67 -15.76 -15.11 13.18
C ILE A 67 -14.55 -15.50 14.03
N VAL A 68 -13.96 -16.64 13.73
CA VAL A 68 -12.70 -17.10 14.29
C VAL A 68 -11.63 -16.98 13.21
N ILE A 69 -10.61 -16.17 13.45
CA ILE A 69 -9.42 -16.14 12.59
C ILE A 69 -8.47 -17.21 13.13
N PRO A 70 -8.29 -18.34 12.42
CA PRO A 70 -7.41 -19.40 12.91
C PRO A 70 -5.97 -18.90 12.94
N LYS A 71 -5.33 -18.99 14.10
CA LYS A 71 -3.87 -18.86 14.19
C LYS A 71 -3.27 -20.22 13.85
N ARG A 72 -2.39 -20.24 12.84
CA ARG A 72 -1.65 -21.45 12.47
C ARG A 72 -0.55 -21.67 13.53
N ASP A 73 -0.64 -22.80 14.22
CA ASP A 73 0.49 -23.28 15.04
C ASP A 73 1.57 -23.82 14.11
N ARG A 74 2.75 -23.27 14.19
CA ARG A 74 3.91 -23.59 13.36
C ARG A 74 5.04 -24.25 14.15
N SER A 75 4.81 -24.57 15.42
CA SER A 75 5.85 -25.06 16.34
C SER A 75 6.56 -26.30 15.80
N GLU A 76 5.81 -27.27 15.26
CA GLU A 76 6.39 -28.47 14.68
C GLU A 76 7.21 -28.17 13.40
N GLU A 77 6.69 -27.30 12.52
CA GLU A 77 7.37 -26.91 11.28
C GLU A 77 8.67 -26.16 11.57
N ILE A 78 8.67 -25.29 12.57
CA ILE A 78 9.84 -24.55 13.04
C ILE A 78 10.89 -25.52 13.58
N GLN A 79 10.49 -26.46 14.44
CA GLN A 79 11.41 -27.45 15.00
C GLN A 79 12.02 -28.33 13.92
N GLN A 80 11.21 -28.83 12.98
CA GLN A 80 11.69 -29.62 11.84
C GLN A 80 12.67 -28.84 10.94
N ALA A 81 12.43 -27.54 10.76
CA ALA A 81 13.31 -26.67 9.95
C ALA A 81 14.68 -26.50 10.63
N ILE A 82 14.70 -26.34 11.95
CA ILE A 82 15.92 -26.22 12.76
C ILE A 82 16.68 -27.56 12.76
N ASP A 83 15.98 -28.68 12.95
CA ASP A 83 16.57 -30.02 13.02
C ASP A 83 17.22 -30.48 11.70
N LYS A 84 16.79 -29.91 10.56
CA LYS A 84 17.46 -30.10 9.26
C LYS A 84 18.93 -29.65 9.26
N GLY A 85 19.34 -28.81 10.20
CA GLY A 85 20.70 -28.32 10.36
C GLY A 85 21.21 -27.48 9.17
N LYS A 86 20.33 -27.08 8.25
CA LYS A 86 20.71 -26.19 7.16
C LYS A 86 20.74 -24.76 7.64
N GLU A 87 21.95 -24.18 7.74
CA GLU A 87 22.14 -22.80 8.11
C GLU A 87 22.88 -22.05 6.99
N THR A 88 22.40 -20.86 6.68
CA THR A 88 23.00 -19.93 5.72
C THR A 88 23.18 -18.59 6.41
N THR A 89 24.20 -17.83 6.02
CA THR A 89 24.44 -16.47 6.51
C THR A 89 24.24 -15.45 5.40
N SER A 90 23.72 -14.28 5.75
CA SER A 90 23.59 -13.11 4.87
C SER A 90 23.75 -11.82 5.69
N ASP A 91 24.03 -10.71 5.03
CA ASP A 91 24.01 -9.41 5.69
C ASP A 91 22.56 -8.94 5.86
N ILE A 92 21.73 -9.18 4.82
CA ILE A 92 20.34 -8.75 4.78
C ILE A 92 19.45 -9.88 4.27
N VAL A 93 18.34 -10.11 4.99
CA VAL A 93 17.19 -10.91 4.51
C VAL A 93 16.01 -9.99 4.24
N ILE A 94 15.42 -10.12 3.05
CA ILE A 94 14.17 -9.46 2.65
C ILE A 94 13.06 -10.51 2.60
N ILE A 95 11.98 -10.29 3.35
CA ILE A 95 10.83 -11.20 3.41
C ILE A 95 9.76 -10.71 2.44
N GLY A 96 9.53 -11.49 1.37
CA GLY A 96 8.54 -11.22 0.33
C GLY A 96 9.12 -10.65 -0.95
N ALA A 97 8.83 -11.31 -2.08
CA ALA A 97 9.23 -10.89 -3.43
C ALA A 97 8.08 -10.20 -4.19
N GLY A 98 7.25 -9.40 -3.51
CA GLY A 98 6.38 -8.42 -4.14
C GLY A 98 7.18 -7.20 -4.62
N VAL A 99 6.51 -6.25 -5.29
CA VAL A 99 7.15 -5.05 -5.86
C VAL A 99 8.00 -4.27 -4.85
N ILE A 100 7.63 -4.26 -3.58
CA ILE A 100 8.39 -3.57 -2.52
C ILE A 100 9.69 -4.32 -2.22
N GLY A 101 9.63 -5.64 -2.00
CA GLY A 101 10.82 -6.45 -1.73
C GLY A 101 11.80 -6.45 -2.90
N CYS A 102 11.29 -6.61 -4.14
CA CYS A 102 12.12 -6.56 -5.35
C CYS A 102 12.75 -5.18 -5.58
N ALA A 103 12.02 -4.09 -5.30
CA ALA A 103 12.57 -2.73 -5.41
C ALA A 103 13.66 -2.46 -4.37
N ILE A 104 13.49 -2.95 -3.13
CA ILE A 104 14.51 -2.87 -2.09
C ILE A 104 15.73 -3.72 -2.45
N ALA A 105 15.52 -4.95 -2.93
CA ALA A 105 16.60 -5.83 -3.38
C ALA A 105 17.45 -5.17 -4.47
N ARG A 106 16.81 -4.62 -5.51
CA ARG A 106 17.49 -3.87 -6.57
C ARG A 106 18.27 -2.67 -6.03
N GLU A 107 17.72 -1.93 -5.09
CA GLU A 107 18.41 -0.77 -4.53
C GLU A 107 19.64 -1.19 -3.70
N LEU A 108 19.54 -2.28 -2.93
CA LEU A 108 20.62 -2.83 -2.14
C LEU A 108 21.71 -3.50 -2.98
N ALA A 109 21.37 -4.03 -4.15
CA ALA A 109 22.31 -4.64 -5.09
C ALA A 109 23.37 -3.65 -5.63
N LYS A 110 23.22 -2.35 -5.38
CA LYS A 110 24.26 -1.34 -5.64
C LYS A 110 25.45 -1.40 -4.66
N TYR A 111 25.30 -2.16 -3.58
CA TYR A 111 26.28 -2.26 -2.50
C TYR A 111 26.85 -3.67 -2.45
N GLN A 112 28.04 -3.82 -1.89
CA GLN A 112 28.67 -5.14 -1.67
C GLN A 112 28.07 -5.80 -0.41
N LEU A 113 26.80 -6.21 -0.51
CA LEU A 113 26.05 -6.84 0.57
C LEU A 113 25.52 -8.19 0.10
N LYS A 114 25.69 -9.21 0.91
CA LYS A 114 25.05 -10.50 0.67
C LYS A 114 23.57 -10.41 1.05
N THR A 115 22.72 -10.16 0.07
CA THR A 115 21.28 -10.01 0.24
C THR A 115 20.56 -11.28 -0.22
N ILE A 116 19.67 -11.80 0.63
CA ILE A 116 18.78 -12.92 0.31
C ILE A 116 17.34 -12.40 0.35
N VAL A 117 16.56 -12.65 -0.71
CA VAL A 117 15.12 -12.47 -0.74
C VAL A 117 14.45 -13.81 -0.58
N VAL A 118 13.54 -13.96 0.36
CA VAL A 118 12.73 -15.18 0.56
C VAL A 118 11.29 -14.92 0.17
N GLU A 119 10.73 -15.81 -0.66
CA GLU A 119 9.35 -15.76 -1.12
C GLU A 119 8.67 -17.12 -0.91
N LYS A 120 7.49 -17.12 -0.28
CA LYS A 120 6.74 -18.34 0.02
C LYS A 120 6.18 -19.03 -1.23
N ASN A 121 5.88 -18.27 -2.26
CA ASN A 121 5.31 -18.75 -3.52
C ASN A 121 6.41 -19.19 -4.51
N SER A 122 5.97 -19.78 -5.62
CA SER A 122 6.84 -20.32 -6.67
C SER A 122 7.39 -19.24 -7.60
N ASP A 123 6.92 -18.00 -7.49
CA ASP A 123 7.38 -16.89 -8.33
C ASP A 123 7.25 -15.55 -7.57
N VAL A 124 7.87 -14.51 -8.11
CA VAL A 124 7.71 -13.12 -7.64
C VAL A 124 6.32 -12.58 -7.99
N ALA A 125 5.89 -11.52 -7.32
CA ALA A 125 4.63 -10.80 -7.58
C ALA A 125 3.33 -11.60 -7.37
N GLU A 126 3.34 -12.78 -6.83
CA GLU A 126 2.20 -13.72 -6.78
C GLU A 126 0.95 -13.21 -6.00
N GLU A 127 1.09 -12.20 -5.16
CA GLU A 127 0.01 -11.68 -4.31
C GLU A 127 -0.54 -10.32 -4.83
N ALA A 128 -0.62 -9.32 -3.96
CA ALA A 128 -1.19 -8.00 -4.27
C ALA A 128 -0.49 -7.28 -5.44
N THR A 129 0.76 -7.61 -5.73
CA THR A 129 1.54 -6.97 -6.80
C THR A 129 0.95 -7.25 -8.18
N LYS A 130 0.57 -8.49 -8.50
CA LYS A 130 -0.07 -8.80 -9.78
C LYS A 130 -1.58 -8.48 -9.79
N ALA A 131 -2.21 -8.49 -8.64
CA ALA A 131 -3.65 -8.34 -8.49
C ALA A 131 -4.09 -6.87 -8.37
N ASN A 132 -3.60 -5.99 -9.26
CA ASN A 132 -4.01 -4.60 -9.33
C ASN A 132 -4.10 -4.11 -10.78
N ASN A 133 -4.54 -2.87 -11.00
CA ASN A 133 -4.80 -2.31 -12.33
C ASN A 133 -3.62 -1.54 -12.93
N GLY A 134 -2.42 -1.65 -12.40
CA GLY A 134 -1.21 -1.04 -12.92
C GLY A 134 -1.18 0.50 -12.97
N ASN A 135 -2.07 1.18 -12.28
CA ASN A 135 -2.16 2.63 -12.32
C ASN A 135 -1.00 3.30 -11.59
N ILE A 136 -0.24 4.11 -12.33
CA ILE A 136 0.76 5.02 -11.76
C ILE A 136 0.11 6.37 -11.53
N HIS A 137 -0.34 6.57 -10.29
CA HIS A 137 -1.11 7.75 -9.90
C HIS A 137 -0.30 9.04 -10.01
N PRO A 138 -0.91 10.14 -10.49
CA PRO A 138 -0.23 11.45 -10.64
C PRO A 138 -0.01 12.21 -9.32
N GLY A 139 -0.39 11.66 -8.18
CA GLY A 139 -0.12 12.25 -6.86
C GLY A 139 -1.22 13.17 -6.29
N VAL A 140 -2.38 13.30 -6.94
CA VAL A 140 -3.47 14.19 -6.49
C VAL A 140 -4.50 13.53 -5.58
N LEU A 141 -4.58 12.19 -5.57
CA LEU A 141 -5.63 11.45 -4.85
C LEU A 141 -5.33 11.21 -3.37
N ALA A 142 -4.07 11.30 -2.97
CA ALA A 142 -3.69 11.12 -1.58
C ALA A 142 -3.88 12.42 -0.77
N LYS A 143 -4.16 12.28 0.53
CA LYS A 143 -4.35 13.43 1.44
C LYS A 143 -3.11 14.33 1.40
N PRO A 144 -3.27 15.62 1.06
CA PRO A 144 -2.17 16.57 0.99
C PRO A 144 -1.37 16.63 2.31
N GLY A 145 -0.03 16.68 2.19
CA GLY A 145 0.87 16.71 3.34
C GLY A 145 1.12 15.35 4.01
N SER A 146 0.52 14.26 3.49
CA SER A 146 0.84 12.91 3.95
C SER A 146 2.07 12.36 3.21
N LEU A 147 2.81 11.47 3.87
CA LEU A 147 3.92 10.73 3.25
C LEU A 147 3.47 9.99 1.97
N LYS A 148 2.25 9.42 1.99
CA LYS A 148 1.65 8.79 0.82
C LYS A 148 1.55 9.74 -0.37
N ALA A 149 1.16 11.01 -0.15
CA ALA A 149 1.04 12.00 -1.22
C ALA A 149 2.41 12.38 -1.79
N GLU A 150 3.41 12.53 -0.93
CA GLU A 150 4.78 12.85 -1.32
C GLU A 150 5.42 11.71 -2.11
N LEU A 151 5.39 10.50 -1.56
CA LEU A 151 5.99 9.32 -2.20
C LEU A 151 5.27 8.93 -3.49
N ASN A 152 3.95 9.12 -3.57
CA ASN A 152 3.19 8.87 -4.78
C ASN A 152 3.66 9.77 -5.94
N LEU A 153 3.84 11.07 -5.68
CA LEU A 153 4.36 12.01 -6.68
C LEU A 153 5.79 11.68 -7.11
N LYS A 154 6.67 11.41 -6.12
CA LYS A 154 8.07 11.04 -6.37
C LYS A 154 8.16 9.74 -7.17
N GLY A 155 7.41 8.71 -6.77
CA GLY A 155 7.36 7.42 -7.49
C GLY A 155 6.88 7.58 -8.93
N ASN A 156 5.82 8.36 -9.17
CA ASN A 156 5.35 8.63 -10.52
C ASN A 156 6.45 9.21 -11.44
N GLN A 157 7.24 10.15 -10.92
CA GLN A 157 8.35 10.75 -11.66
C GLN A 157 9.48 9.75 -11.94
N MET A 158 9.75 8.84 -10.99
CA MET A 158 10.81 7.83 -11.13
C MET A 158 10.47 6.78 -12.21
N TYR A 159 9.21 6.45 -12.43
CA TYR A 159 8.80 5.41 -13.37
C TYR A 159 9.30 5.64 -14.80
N THR A 160 9.42 6.88 -15.25
CA THR A 160 9.89 7.21 -16.62
C THR A 160 11.34 6.78 -16.83
N GLN A 161 12.21 6.96 -15.83
CA GLN A 161 13.59 6.49 -15.93
C GLN A 161 13.65 4.99 -15.66
N LEU A 162 12.92 4.50 -14.68
CA LEU A 162 12.89 3.10 -14.30
C LEU A 162 12.46 2.19 -15.47
N SER A 163 11.45 2.61 -16.26
CA SER A 163 11.01 1.83 -17.43
C SER A 163 12.08 1.74 -18.52
N LYS A 164 12.94 2.76 -18.66
CA LYS A 164 14.07 2.72 -19.58
C LYS A 164 15.20 1.85 -19.06
N ASP A 165 15.52 1.96 -17.77
CA ASP A 165 16.60 1.22 -17.14
C ASP A 165 16.33 -0.30 -17.13
N LEU A 166 15.06 -0.68 -16.96
CA LEU A 166 14.63 -2.07 -16.80
C LEU A 166 13.85 -2.61 -18.00
N ASN A 167 13.66 -1.80 -19.05
CA ASN A 167 13.04 -2.20 -20.31
C ASN A 167 11.61 -2.78 -20.18
N PHE A 168 10.79 -2.30 -19.25
CA PHE A 168 9.37 -2.64 -19.19
C PHE A 168 8.50 -1.56 -19.83
N GLU A 169 7.30 -1.94 -20.31
CA GLU A 169 6.39 -1.00 -20.96
C GLU A 169 5.77 -0.02 -19.95
N LEU A 170 5.88 1.28 -20.25
CA LEU A 170 5.21 2.36 -19.53
C LEU A 170 4.37 3.18 -20.50
N GLN A 171 3.07 3.11 -20.38
CA GLN A 171 2.14 3.96 -21.12
C GLN A 171 1.77 5.20 -20.29
N ARG A 172 1.58 6.35 -20.96
CA ARG A 172 1.15 7.61 -20.35
C ARG A 172 -0.17 8.10 -20.98
N PRO A 173 -1.27 7.35 -20.82
CA PRO A 173 -2.56 7.72 -21.43
C PRO A 173 -3.17 8.97 -20.80
N GLY A 174 -2.69 9.40 -19.64
CA GLY A 174 -3.30 10.47 -18.86
C GLY A 174 -4.56 10.03 -18.12
N SER A 175 -5.18 10.96 -17.39
CA SER A 175 -6.45 10.73 -16.70
C SER A 175 -7.32 11.98 -16.72
N LEU A 176 -8.57 11.83 -17.14
CA LEU A 176 -9.57 12.88 -17.14
C LEU A 176 -10.39 12.84 -15.85
N ASN A 177 -10.42 13.96 -15.14
CA ASN A 177 -11.34 14.18 -14.03
C ASN A 177 -12.45 15.12 -14.48
N VAL A 178 -13.69 14.64 -14.44
CA VAL A 178 -14.87 15.37 -14.88
C VAL A 178 -15.61 15.97 -13.69
N ILE A 179 -16.04 17.23 -13.81
CA ILE A 179 -16.72 17.97 -12.76
C ILE A 179 -18.14 18.31 -13.21
N TYR A 180 -19.11 17.84 -12.45
CA TYR A 180 -20.54 18.08 -12.68
C TYR A 180 -21.16 19.08 -11.71
N LYS A 181 -20.56 19.30 -10.52
CA LYS A 181 -21.13 20.15 -9.47
C LYS A 181 -20.55 21.55 -9.51
N LYS A 182 -21.42 22.56 -9.59
CA LYS A 182 -21.01 24.00 -9.59
C LYS A 182 -20.13 24.38 -8.39
N GLY A 183 -20.40 23.81 -7.21
CA GLY A 183 -19.60 24.04 -6.00
C GLY A 183 -18.17 23.52 -6.11
N GLU A 184 -17.98 22.34 -6.69
CA GLU A 184 -16.66 21.77 -6.96
C GLU A 184 -15.91 22.60 -8.01
N TRP A 185 -16.59 22.98 -9.09
CA TRP A 185 -16.00 23.81 -10.14
C TRP A 185 -15.54 25.18 -9.61
N ARG A 186 -16.35 25.85 -8.76
CA ARG A 186 -15.96 27.12 -8.12
C ARG A 186 -14.72 26.96 -7.25
N LYS A 187 -14.66 25.90 -6.43
CA LYS A 187 -13.46 25.58 -5.64
C LYS A 187 -12.24 25.39 -6.54
N MET A 188 -12.40 24.61 -7.60
CA MET A 188 -11.30 24.31 -8.52
C MET A 188 -10.85 25.56 -9.29
N LYS A 189 -11.76 26.44 -9.73
CA LYS A 189 -11.40 27.75 -10.33
C LYS A 189 -10.65 28.66 -9.36
N ALA A 190 -11.12 28.73 -8.12
CA ALA A 190 -10.40 29.50 -7.09
C ALA A 190 -8.96 28.98 -6.91
N LEU A 191 -8.79 27.66 -6.90
CA LEU A 191 -7.48 27.02 -6.83
C LEU A 191 -6.61 27.33 -8.07
N GLN A 192 -7.20 27.39 -9.26
CA GLN A 192 -6.49 27.79 -10.49
C GLN A 192 -6.00 29.25 -10.44
N VAL A 193 -6.83 30.15 -9.95
CA VAL A 193 -6.46 31.57 -9.74
C VAL A 193 -5.33 31.68 -8.73
N MET A 194 -5.43 30.98 -7.59
CA MET A 194 -4.37 30.96 -6.57
C MET A 194 -3.05 30.40 -7.10
N LYS A 195 -3.09 29.42 -8.01
CA LYS A 195 -1.88 28.93 -8.70
C LYS A 195 -1.25 30.04 -9.55
N LYS A 196 -2.06 30.75 -10.34
CA LYS A 196 -1.57 31.83 -11.21
C LYS A 196 -1.00 33.04 -10.44
N THR A 197 -1.59 33.36 -9.29
CA THR A 197 -1.15 34.48 -8.43
C THR A 197 -0.02 34.12 -7.45
N GLY A 198 0.45 32.88 -7.48
CA GLY A 198 1.47 32.40 -6.52
C GLY A 198 0.98 32.17 -5.10
N LEU A 199 -0.29 32.45 -4.79
CA LEU A 199 -0.87 32.29 -3.44
C LEU A 199 -1.24 30.84 -3.11
N GLY A 200 -1.12 29.92 -4.05
CA GLY A 200 -1.48 28.50 -3.86
C GLY A 200 -0.69 27.78 -2.75
N HIS A 201 0.50 28.30 -2.39
CA HIS A 201 1.28 27.76 -1.29
C HIS A 201 0.62 27.94 0.10
N LEU A 202 -0.32 28.87 0.22
CA LEU A 202 -1.06 29.14 1.47
C LEU A 202 -2.12 28.08 1.75
N VAL A 203 -2.53 27.29 0.75
CA VAL A 203 -3.55 26.23 0.89
C VAL A 203 -2.88 24.86 0.80
N PRO A 204 -2.90 24.04 1.86
CA PRO A 204 -2.21 22.73 1.88
C PRO A 204 -2.60 21.81 0.71
N GLN A 205 -3.89 21.78 0.36
CA GLN A 205 -4.41 20.98 -0.77
C GLN A 205 -3.78 21.43 -2.10
N MET A 206 -3.52 22.73 -2.24
CA MET A 206 -2.93 23.29 -3.45
C MET A 206 -1.45 22.99 -3.61
N ARG A 207 -0.72 22.94 -2.52
CA ARG A 207 0.72 22.59 -2.56
C ARG A 207 0.93 21.25 -3.27
N GLN A 208 0.04 20.27 -3.05
CA GLN A 208 0.11 18.97 -3.71
C GLN A 208 -0.25 19.05 -5.19
N VAL A 209 -1.38 19.68 -5.52
CA VAL A 209 -1.85 19.83 -6.91
C VAL A 209 -0.87 20.64 -7.74
N MET A 210 -0.25 21.68 -7.16
CA MET A 210 0.75 22.51 -7.85
C MET A 210 2.02 21.74 -8.22
N LYS A 211 2.38 20.71 -7.46
CA LYS A 211 3.56 19.87 -7.71
C LYS A 211 3.33 18.85 -8.83
N VAL A 212 2.07 18.63 -9.26
CA VAL A 212 1.76 17.66 -10.32
C VAL A 212 2.10 18.29 -11.68
N PRO A 213 3.06 17.74 -12.42
CA PRO A 213 3.40 18.24 -13.75
C PRO A 213 2.26 17.99 -14.74
N GLY A 214 2.13 18.87 -15.74
CA GLY A 214 1.24 18.64 -16.88
C GLY A 214 -0.26 18.68 -16.58
N LEU A 215 -0.69 19.24 -15.43
CA LEU A 215 -2.11 19.43 -15.13
C LEU A 215 -2.71 20.50 -16.05
N LYS A 216 -3.69 20.09 -16.87
CA LYS A 216 -4.41 20.97 -17.80
C LYS A 216 -5.87 21.10 -17.37
N TRP A 217 -6.37 22.35 -17.34
CA TRP A 217 -7.78 22.63 -17.07
C TRP A 217 -8.56 22.57 -18.37
N LEU A 218 -9.75 21.97 -18.32
CA LEU A 218 -10.60 21.74 -19.46
C LEU A 218 -11.96 22.41 -19.25
N THR A 219 -12.45 23.03 -20.30
CA THR A 219 -13.83 23.53 -20.43
C THR A 219 -14.81 22.37 -20.60
N SER A 220 -16.10 22.63 -20.44
CA SER A 220 -17.16 21.65 -20.73
C SER A 220 -17.05 21.07 -22.15
N GLN A 221 -16.76 21.94 -23.14
CA GLN A 221 -16.63 21.55 -24.53
C GLN A 221 -15.43 20.63 -24.77
N GLU A 222 -14.27 20.94 -24.21
CA GLU A 222 -13.06 20.12 -24.29
C GLU A 222 -13.26 18.76 -23.63
N VAL A 223 -13.94 18.71 -22.47
CA VAL A 223 -14.28 17.44 -21.81
C VAL A 223 -15.17 16.58 -22.70
N LYS A 224 -16.21 17.18 -23.33
CA LYS A 224 -17.10 16.45 -24.25
C LYS A 224 -16.39 16.00 -25.53
N GLN A 225 -15.40 16.75 -26.01
CA GLN A 225 -14.58 16.35 -27.16
C GLN A 225 -13.67 15.17 -26.85
N MET A 226 -13.09 15.15 -25.64
CA MET A 226 -12.24 14.04 -25.20
C MET A 226 -13.05 12.77 -24.92
N GLU A 227 -14.26 12.91 -24.37
CA GLU A 227 -15.14 11.80 -23.99
C GLU A 227 -16.56 12.08 -24.50
N PRO A 228 -16.84 11.80 -25.80
CA PRO A 228 -18.14 12.09 -26.42
C PRO A 228 -19.30 11.29 -25.82
N HIS A 229 -19.02 10.16 -25.20
CA HIS A 229 -20.04 9.27 -24.63
C HIS A 229 -20.35 9.57 -23.15
N LEU A 230 -19.81 10.64 -22.59
CA LEU A 230 -20.14 11.06 -21.22
C LEU A 230 -21.63 11.38 -21.09
N LYS A 231 -22.30 10.75 -20.12
CA LYS A 231 -23.68 11.12 -19.75
C LYS A 231 -23.72 12.40 -18.94
N GLY A 232 -24.75 13.20 -19.14
CA GLY A 232 -24.98 14.47 -18.45
C GLY A 232 -24.14 15.62 -19.00
N ASP A 233 -24.26 16.77 -18.33
CA ASP A 233 -23.59 18.00 -18.72
C ASP A 233 -22.42 18.31 -17.79
N PRO A 234 -21.19 17.95 -18.16
CA PRO A 234 -20.01 18.34 -17.38
C PRO A 234 -19.84 19.85 -17.43
N ILE A 235 -19.50 20.45 -16.29
CA ILE A 235 -19.21 21.91 -16.21
C ILE A 235 -17.77 22.20 -16.68
N GLY A 236 -16.90 21.23 -16.57
CA GLY A 236 -15.51 21.26 -16.94
C GLY A 236 -14.75 20.08 -16.34
N GLY A 237 -13.44 20.14 -16.38
CA GLY A 237 -12.60 19.07 -15.85
C GLY A 237 -11.14 19.45 -15.76
N PHE A 238 -10.32 18.48 -15.46
CA PHE A 238 -8.88 18.61 -15.59
C PHE A 238 -8.25 17.31 -16.07
N TRP A 239 -7.23 17.47 -16.88
CA TRP A 239 -6.45 16.39 -17.46
C TRP A 239 -5.10 16.28 -16.77
N MET A 240 -4.76 15.09 -16.32
CA MET A 240 -3.49 14.78 -15.67
C MET A 240 -2.62 13.95 -16.61
N THR A 241 -1.68 14.60 -17.28
CA THR A 241 -0.84 13.97 -18.32
C THR A 241 0.13 12.94 -17.78
N THR A 242 0.45 13.01 -16.49
CA THR A 242 1.45 12.14 -15.84
C THR A 242 0.87 10.84 -15.27
N MET A 243 -0.45 10.64 -15.37
CA MET A 243 -1.03 9.33 -15.06
C MET A 243 -0.49 8.30 -16.04
N GLY A 244 -0.03 7.16 -15.52
CA GLY A 244 0.54 6.09 -16.31
C GLY A 244 -0.11 4.75 -16.04
N LEU A 245 0.20 3.79 -16.92
CA LEU A 245 -0.16 2.39 -16.82
C LEU A 245 1.10 1.54 -17.05
N VAL A 246 1.22 0.49 -16.26
CA VAL A 246 2.22 -0.58 -16.41
C VAL A 246 1.57 -1.92 -16.18
N GLU A 247 2.22 -2.98 -16.66
CA GLU A 247 1.90 -4.33 -16.19
C GLU A 247 2.65 -4.58 -14.86
N PRO A 248 1.92 -4.66 -13.72
CA PRO A 248 2.57 -4.64 -12.40
C PRO A 248 3.51 -5.82 -12.14
N TYR A 249 3.16 -6.99 -12.68
CA TYR A 249 4.01 -8.18 -12.55
C TYR A 249 5.30 -8.06 -13.39
N GLU A 250 5.25 -7.49 -14.59
CA GLU A 250 6.44 -7.24 -15.42
C GLU A 250 7.41 -6.27 -14.74
N VAL A 251 6.89 -5.20 -14.12
CA VAL A 251 7.72 -4.31 -13.31
C VAL A 251 8.42 -5.05 -12.19
N CYS A 252 7.70 -5.96 -11.52
CA CYS A 252 8.25 -6.72 -10.40
C CYS A 252 9.32 -7.72 -10.87
N ILE A 253 9.06 -8.43 -11.98
CA ILE A 253 10.01 -9.35 -12.61
C ILE A 253 11.29 -8.58 -13.01
N ALA A 254 11.16 -7.47 -13.72
CA ALA A 254 12.31 -6.67 -14.16
C ALA A 254 13.16 -6.14 -12.99
N LEU A 255 12.52 -5.78 -11.86
CA LEU A 255 13.21 -5.42 -10.62
C LEU A 255 13.97 -6.61 -10.02
N ALA A 256 13.35 -7.79 -10.00
CA ALA A 256 13.94 -9.01 -9.44
C ALA A 256 15.11 -9.48 -10.29
N GLU A 257 14.95 -9.58 -11.62
CA GLU A 257 16.00 -9.98 -12.57
C GLU A 257 17.21 -9.06 -12.44
N ASN A 258 16.99 -7.74 -12.42
CA ASN A 258 18.09 -6.79 -12.25
C ASN A 258 18.81 -6.97 -10.89
N ALA A 259 18.08 -7.27 -9.81
CA ALA A 259 18.68 -7.56 -8.52
C ALA A 259 19.49 -8.86 -8.53
N VAL A 260 19.00 -9.92 -9.21
CA VAL A 260 19.71 -11.21 -9.37
C VAL A 260 20.98 -11.03 -10.19
N GLU A 261 20.93 -10.32 -11.32
CA GLU A 261 22.10 -10.01 -12.14
C GLU A 261 23.20 -9.27 -11.37
N ASN A 262 22.80 -8.51 -10.33
CA ASN A 262 23.73 -7.79 -9.46
C ASN A 262 23.99 -8.52 -8.11
N GLY A 263 23.74 -9.84 -8.05
CA GLY A 263 24.21 -10.72 -6.99
C GLY A 263 23.24 -10.96 -5.82
N THR A 264 21.99 -10.52 -5.92
CA THR A 264 20.96 -10.86 -4.91
C THR A 264 20.48 -12.30 -5.09
N ASP A 265 20.44 -13.09 -4.01
CA ASP A 265 19.94 -14.46 -3.98
C ASP A 265 18.41 -14.47 -3.74
N PHE A 266 17.63 -14.91 -4.72
CA PHE A 266 16.17 -15.09 -4.59
C PHE A 266 15.86 -16.56 -4.32
N ARG A 267 15.22 -16.82 -3.16
CA ARG A 267 14.78 -18.14 -2.73
C ARG A 267 13.26 -18.22 -2.77
N LEU A 268 12.75 -18.76 -3.85
CA LEU A 268 11.34 -19.06 -4.04
C LEU A 268 10.93 -20.32 -3.27
N ASN A 269 9.63 -20.56 -3.08
CA ASN A 269 9.08 -21.65 -2.26
C ASN A 269 9.71 -21.69 -0.85
N THR A 270 10.08 -20.53 -0.33
CA THR A 270 10.76 -20.35 0.95
C THR A 270 9.91 -19.50 1.88
N GLU A 271 9.07 -20.17 2.68
CA GLU A 271 8.18 -19.50 3.65
C GLU A 271 8.94 -19.22 4.95
N VAL A 272 8.85 -17.98 5.44
CA VAL A 272 9.32 -17.64 6.79
C VAL A 272 8.32 -18.17 7.80
N LEU A 273 8.81 -19.01 8.69
CA LEU A 273 8.03 -19.63 9.77
C LEU A 273 8.15 -18.86 11.07
N ASP A 274 9.34 -18.28 11.33
CA ASP A 274 9.61 -17.47 12.52
C ASP A 274 10.77 -16.49 12.29
N ILE A 275 10.88 -15.49 13.18
CA ILE A 275 11.98 -14.55 13.25
C ILE A 275 12.87 -14.90 14.44
N LEU A 276 14.17 -15.05 14.19
CA LEU A 276 15.13 -15.27 15.25
C LEU A 276 15.43 -13.95 15.98
N VAL A 277 15.14 -13.93 17.28
CA VAL A 277 15.38 -12.76 18.13
C VAL A 277 16.29 -13.17 19.29
N GLU A 278 17.45 -12.54 19.40
CA GLU A 278 18.41 -12.75 20.47
C GLU A 278 18.72 -11.39 21.15
N ASN A 279 18.58 -11.32 22.47
CA ASN A 279 18.81 -10.10 23.25
C ASN A 279 18.05 -8.87 22.71
N GLY A 280 16.81 -9.06 22.24
CA GLY A 280 15.94 -8.01 21.70
C GLY A 280 16.33 -7.49 20.31
N ARG A 281 17.20 -8.22 19.59
CA ARG A 281 17.58 -7.93 18.21
C ARG A 281 17.23 -9.09 17.30
N THR A 282 16.77 -8.80 16.10
CA THR A 282 16.63 -9.82 15.07
C THR A 282 18.00 -10.29 14.61
N VAL A 283 18.21 -11.60 14.52
CA VAL A 283 19.47 -12.22 14.09
C VAL A 283 19.27 -13.18 12.93
N GLY A 284 18.11 -13.17 12.32
CA GLY A 284 17.79 -13.99 11.15
C GLY A 284 16.35 -14.46 11.11
N VAL A 285 16.09 -15.46 10.29
CA VAL A 285 14.76 -16.06 10.07
C VAL A 285 14.84 -17.58 10.06
N VAL A 286 13.80 -18.25 10.53
CA VAL A 286 13.56 -19.67 10.31
C VAL A 286 12.63 -19.80 9.11
N THR A 287 13.02 -20.61 8.14
CA THR A 287 12.22 -20.89 6.95
C THR A 287 11.91 -22.38 6.84
N ASN A 288 10.93 -22.76 6.03
CA ASN A 288 10.66 -24.18 5.72
C ASN A 288 11.85 -24.91 5.07
N GLN A 289 12.88 -24.18 4.60
CA GLN A 289 14.09 -24.71 3.97
C GLN A 289 15.32 -24.72 4.90
N GLY A 290 15.22 -24.18 6.12
CA GLY A 290 16.28 -24.06 7.10
C GLY A 290 16.41 -22.64 7.66
N VAL A 291 17.49 -22.39 8.37
CA VAL A 291 17.78 -21.14 9.06
C VAL A 291 18.60 -20.21 8.17
N ILE A 292 18.28 -18.93 8.16
CA ILE A 292 19.10 -17.89 7.55
C ILE A 292 19.48 -16.89 8.62
N ARG A 293 20.75 -16.88 9.03
CA ARG A 293 21.30 -15.85 9.93
C ARG A 293 21.53 -14.56 9.17
N SER A 294 21.16 -13.42 9.78
CA SER A 294 21.28 -12.12 9.14
C SER A 294 21.33 -11.00 10.16
N GLU A 295 22.15 -9.98 9.88
CA GLU A 295 22.22 -8.78 10.72
C GLU A 295 20.97 -7.89 10.59
N ILE A 296 20.35 -7.89 9.40
CA ILE A 296 19.17 -7.08 9.09
C ILE A 296 18.09 -7.96 8.47
N VAL A 297 16.88 -7.86 9.00
CA VAL A 297 15.68 -8.48 8.43
C VAL A 297 14.72 -7.37 7.98
N ILE A 298 14.40 -7.35 6.69
CA ILE A 298 13.47 -6.40 6.09
C ILE A 298 12.12 -7.07 5.85
N ASN A 299 11.10 -6.58 6.52
CA ASN A 299 9.74 -7.06 6.37
C ASN A 299 9.05 -6.38 5.17
N ALA A 300 8.97 -7.06 4.04
CA ALA A 300 8.25 -6.65 2.84
C ALA A 300 7.10 -7.62 2.49
N ALA A 301 6.53 -8.29 3.50
CA ALA A 301 5.54 -9.36 3.38
C ALA A 301 4.10 -8.90 3.03
N GLY A 302 3.93 -7.68 2.54
CA GLY A 302 2.65 -7.17 2.05
C GLY A 302 1.53 -7.26 3.10
N VAL A 303 0.46 -7.98 2.79
CA VAL A 303 -0.70 -8.14 3.71
C VAL A 303 -0.40 -9.01 4.94
N TYR A 304 0.75 -9.67 4.99
CA TYR A 304 1.21 -10.49 6.12
C TYR A 304 2.25 -9.77 7.00
N SER A 305 2.52 -8.49 6.74
CA SER A 305 3.59 -7.77 7.43
C SER A 305 3.35 -7.62 8.94
N ASP A 306 2.11 -7.57 9.40
CA ASP A 306 1.77 -7.55 10.82
C ASP A 306 2.06 -8.90 11.50
N THR A 307 1.81 -10.01 10.80
CA THR A 307 2.16 -11.37 11.26
C THR A 307 3.68 -11.52 11.40
N ILE A 308 4.45 -11.04 10.42
CA ILE A 308 5.92 -11.06 10.49
C ILE A 308 6.43 -10.19 11.64
N ALA A 309 5.81 -9.01 11.86
CA ALA A 309 6.16 -8.16 13.00
C ALA A 309 5.83 -8.83 14.35
N GLU A 310 4.72 -9.58 14.44
CA GLU A 310 4.35 -10.36 15.62
C GLU A 310 5.41 -11.45 15.94
N MET A 311 5.95 -12.15 14.93
CA MET A 311 7.04 -13.13 15.09
C MET A 311 8.30 -12.49 15.69
N ALA A 312 8.58 -11.23 15.35
CA ALA A 312 9.70 -10.48 15.91
C ALA A 312 9.42 -9.89 17.30
N ASN A 313 8.28 -10.19 17.93
CA ASN A 313 7.78 -9.54 19.16
C ASN A 313 7.64 -8.01 19.04
N ASP A 314 7.48 -7.49 17.81
CA ASP A 314 7.36 -6.06 17.49
C ASP A 314 6.01 -5.77 16.81
N ARG A 315 4.92 -6.21 17.43
CA ARG A 315 3.57 -5.99 16.93
C ARG A 315 3.09 -4.59 17.29
N PHE A 316 3.10 -3.67 16.33
CA PHE A 316 2.68 -2.28 16.53
C PHE A 316 1.58 -1.80 15.58
N PHE A 317 1.08 -2.67 14.69
CA PHE A 317 -0.03 -2.39 13.77
C PHE A 317 -0.79 -3.68 13.44
N THR A 318 -2.00 -3.52 12.92
CA THR A 318 -2.80 -4.61 12.34
C THR A 318 -3.20 -4.26 10.92
N ILE A 319 -3.06 -5.19 10.00
CA ILE A 319 -3.51 -5.06 8.62
C ILE A 319 -4.87 -5.73 8.48
N HIS A 320 -5.86 -4.99 8.02
CA HIS A 320 -7.14 -5.53 7.60
C HIS A 320 -7.17 -5.59 6.06
N PRO A 321 -6.92 -6.75 5.44
CA PRO A 321 -6.91 -6.89 3.99
C PRO A 321 -8.27 -6.53 3.41
N ARG A 322 -8.28 -5.70 2.36
CA ARG A 322 -9.49 -5.36 1.63
C ARG A 322 -9.45 -5.98 0.24
N ARG A 323 -10.41 -6.83 -0.04
CA ARG A 323 -10.59 -7.40 -1.38
C ARG A 323 -11.23 -6.36 -2.31
N GLY A 324 -10.61 -6.14 -3.46
CA GLY A 324 -11.19 -5.40 -4.59
C GLY A 324 -11.41 -6.35 -5.76
N ALA A 325 -12.54 -6.23 -6.45
CA ALA A 325 -12.77 -6.95 -7.70
C ALA A 325 -12.32 -6.06 -8.87
N ILE A 326 -11.55 -6.64 -9.80
CA ILE A 326 -11.16 -6.02 -11.06
C ILE A 326 -11.80 -6.84 -12.17
N ALA A 327 -12.61 -6.18 -13.02
CA ALA A 327 -13.20 -6.79 -14.20
C ALA A 327 -12.37 -6.40 -15.43
N ILE A 328 -11.86 -7.39 -16.13
CA ILE A 328 -11.21 -7.20 -17.42
C ILE A 328 -12.30 -7.21 -18.50
N ILE A 329 -12.34 -6.17 -19.30
CA ILE A 329 -13.38 -5.94 -20.30
C ILE A 329 -12.77 -6.15 -21.68
N ASP A 330 -13.51 -6.84 -22.57
CA ASP A 330 -13.11 -7.04 -23.99
C ASP A 330 -12.98 -5.68 -24.70
N LYS A 331 -11.87 -5.49 -25.43
CA LYS A 331 -11.58 -4.27 -26.20
C LYS A 331 -12.67 -3.92 -27.23
N ARG A 332 -13.45 -4.89 -27.68
CA ARG A 332 -14.54 -4.71 -28.66
C ARG A 332 -15.81 -4.16 -28.06
N VAL A 333 -15.91 -4.09 -26.72
CA VAL A 333 -17.13 -3.64 -26.04
C VAL A 333 -17.04 -2.15 -25.77
N ASN A 334 -17.49 -1.33 -26.73
CA ASN A 334 -17.59 0.13 -26.57
C ASN A 334 -18.73 0.59 -25.65
N PHE A 335 -19.51 -0.33 -25.05
CA PHE A 335 -20.72 -0.02 -24.28
C PHE A 335 -20.49 0.27 -22.80
N TRP A 336 -19.30 0.10 -22.28
CA TRP A 336 -19.05 0.05 -20.82
C TRP A 336 -19.13 1.38 -20.11
N TYR A 337 -19.03 2.48 -20.82
CA TYR A 337 -19.26 3.80 -20.24
C TYR A 337 -20.70 4.00 -19.75
N GLU A 338 -21.66 3.24 -20.27
CA GLU A 338 -23.07 3.30 -19.87
C GLU A 338 -23.37 2.52 -18.58
N TYR A 339 -22.60 1.46 -18.28
CA TYR A 339 -22.87 0.56 -17.14
C TYR A 339 -22.26 1.02 -15.83
N LEU A 340 -21.14 1.75 -15.86
CA LEU A 340 -20.44 2.25 -14.67
C LEU A 340 -21.09 3.49 -14.04
N LYS A 341 -22.24 3.92 -14.55
CA LYS A 341 -22.96 5.13 -14.09
C LYS A 341 -24.26 4.86 -13.37
N ARG A 342 -24.59 3.61 -13.07
CA ARG A 342 -25.78 3.26 -12.27
C ARG A 342 -25.47 3.12 -10.80
#